data_8d758cf52ba2578efec07388496c9159
#
_entry.id   8d758cf52ba2578efec07388496c9159
#
_cell.length_a   1.000
_cell.length_b   1.000
_cell.length_c   1.000
_cell.angle_alpha   90.00
_cell.angle_beta   90.00
_cell.angle_gamma   90.00
#
_symmetry.space_group_name_H-M   'P 1'
#
loop_
_entity.id
_entity.type
_entity.pdbx_description
1 polymer ?
#
loop_
_entity_poly.entity_id
_entity_poly.type
_entity_poly.pdbx_seq_one_letter_code
_entity_poly.pdbx_strand_id
1 'polypeptide(L)'
;MPNLFSPFTLKGITLPNRIAMSPMTMYNSIDGKMDDYHVMYLGARAAGGFGLVFPEQVAITPEGRTTTTCAGIWNDDQIEGHARVTSIIKRMGGVPGIQLGHTGRKGSELPPHKGVNEQGSWKALAPDHPQGWTCVAPSAIPFGGDHSYPVHPLTRAEIKALHRSYADAARRAADAGYQWLEMHFAHGYLGASFWSPLANQRTDEYGGSFENRCRFPLEVAAAVAETIGADRRQFFLLNNSYPPLQKPRLNMF
;
A
#
# COMPACT_ATOMS: atom_id res chain seq x y z
N MET A 1 -1.04 -12.12 -32.65
CA MET A 1 -0.27 -11.41 -31.62
C MET A 1 -1.18 -11.11 -30.43
N PRO A 2 -0.74 -11.21 -29.18
CA PRO A 2 -1.57 -10.83 -28.05
C PRO A 2 -1.91 -9.33 -28.09
N ASN A 3 -3.14 -8.99 -27.74
CA ASN A 3 -3.66 -7.61 -27.66
C ASN A 3 -4.15 -7.30 -26.25
N LEU A 4 -4.73 -6.12 -26.02
CA LEU A 4 -5.23 -5.67 -24.71
C LEU A 4 -6.26 -6.62 -24.08
N PHE A 5 -7.07 -7.27 -24.91
CA PHE A 5 -8.13 -8.19 -24.48
C PHE A 5 -7.70 -9.64 -24.41
N SER A 6 -6.46 -9.96 -24.82
CA SER A 6 -5.92 -11.32 -24.73
C SER A 6 -5.66 -11.68 -23.26
N PRO A 7 -5.95 -12.93 -22.85
CA PRO A 7 -5.60 -13.40 -21.50
C PRO A 7 -4.11 -13.25 -21.22
N PHE A 8 -3.78 -13.07 -19.94
CA PHE A 8 -2.41 -12.99 -19.46
C PHE A 8 -2.21 -13.88 -18.25
N THR A 9 -1.31 -14.84 -18.35
CA THR A 9 -0.99 -15.77 -17.27
C THR A 9 0.34 -15.42 -16.63
N LEU A 10 0.35 -15.27 -15.31
CA LEU A 10 1.57 -15.07 -14.53
C LEU A 10 1.50 -15.90 -13.24
N LYS A 11 2.54 -16.68 -12.98
CA LYS A 11 2.62 -17.57 -11.79
C LYS A 11 1.32 -18.36 -11.52
N GLY A 12 0.72 -18.98 -12.59
CA GLY A 12 -0.51 -19.80 -12.51
C GLY A 12 -1.82 -19.02 -12.32
N ILE A 13 -1.86 -17.66 -12.25
CA ILE A 13 -3.10 -16.88 -12.40
C ILE A 13 -3.25 -16.41 -13.83
N THR A 14 -4.45 -16.61 -14.33
CA THR A 14 -4.83 -16.09 -15.63
C THR A 14 -5.77 -14.91 -15.44
N LEU A 15 -5.31 -13.73 -15.83
CA LEU A 15 -6.17 -12.56 -16.01
C LEU A 15 -6.96 -12.74 -17.32
N PRO A 16 -8.27 -12.47 -17.35
CA PRO A 16 -9.07 -12.63 -18.57
C PRO A 16 -8.68 -11.64 -19.68
N ASN A 17 -8.06 -10.54 -19.32
CA ASN A 17 -7.50 -9.53 -20.23
C ASN A 17 -6.35 -8.77 -19.52
N ARG A 18 -5.75 -7.80 -20.20
CA ARG A 18 -4.58 -7.03 -19.73
C ARG A 18 -4.97 -5.68 -19.13
N ILE A 19 -6.24 -5.48 -18.75
CA ILE A 19 -6.74 -4.23 -18.19
C ILE A 19 -6.84 -4.39 -16.68
N ALA A 20 -6.06 -3.60 -15.95
CA ALA A 20 -6.10 -3.55 -14.50
C ALA A 20 -6.69 -2.22 -14.02
N MET A 21 -7.58 -2.28 -13.03
CA MET A 21 -7.98 -1.09 -12.27
C MET A 21 -6.92 -0.82 -11.21
N SER A 22 -6.28 0.34 -11.28
CA SER A 22 -5.28 0.78 -10.30
C SER A 22 -5.91 1.02 -8.93
N PRO A 23 -5.15 0.83 -7.83
CA PRO A 23 -5.59 1.24 -6.50
C PRO A 23 -5.87 2.75 -6.43
N MET A 24 -7.03 3.11 -5.89
CA MET A 24 -7.46 4.51 -5.71
C MET A 24 -8.17 4.66 -4.39
N THR A 25 -7.71 5.59 -3.54
CA THR A 25 -8.28 5.81 -2.21
C THR A 25 -9.70 6.37 -2.31
N MET A 26 -10.63 5.74 -1.60
CA MET A 26 -12.06 6.05 -1.66
C MET A 26 -12.57 6.79 -0.42
N TYR A 27 -11.80 6.78 0.67
CA TYR A 27 -12.13 7.49 1.93
C TYR A 27 -13.50 7.13 2.52
N ASN A 28 -13.92 5.88 2.39
CA ASN A 28 -15.25 5.43 2.79
C ASN A 28 -15.25 4.25 3.78
N SER A 29 -14.11 3.96 4.38
CA SER A 29 -14.01 2.91 5.41
C SER A 29 -14.26 3.47 6.81
N ILE A 30 -14.82 2.64 7.67
CA ILE A 30 -14.94 2.88 9.11
C ILE A 30 -14.06 1.84 9.80
N ASP A 31 -13.11 2.30 10.62
CA ASP A 31 -12.13 1.42 11.30
C ASP A 31 -11.40 0.45 10.35
N GLY A 32 -11.12 0.93 9.13
CA GLY A 32 -10.46 0.13 8.10
C GLY A 32 -11.33 -0.92 7.43
N LYS A 33 -12.58 -1.09 7.83
CA LYS A 33 -13.47 -2.13 7.30
C LYS A 33 -14.05 -1.74 5.96
N MET A 34 -14.08 -2.69 5.05
CA MET A 34 -14.82 -2.57 3.79
C MET A 34 -16.29 -2.95 3.98
N ASP A 35 -17.17 -2.22 3.33
CA ASP A 35 -18.63 -2.33 3.44
C ASP A 35 -19.33 -2.48 2.07
N ASP A 36 -20.63 -2.28 2.03
CA ASP A 36 -21.45 -2.37 0.82
C ASP A 36 -21.02 -1.40 -0.28
N TYR A 37 -20.50 -0.22 0.09
CA TYR A 37 -19.94 0.72 -0.87
C TYR A 37 -18.80 0.10 -1.67
N HIS A 38 -17.87 -0.57 -0.99
CA HIS A 38 -16.74 -1.23 -1.63
C HIS A 38 -17.18 -2.40 -2.50
N VAL A 39 -18.15 -3.19 -2.04
CA VAL A 39 -18.75 -4.29 -2.83
C VAL A 39 -19.39 -3.75 -4.11
N MET A 40 -20.22 -2.71 -4.01
CA MET A 40 -20.87 -2.06 -5.14
C MET A 40 -19.83 -1.46 -6.10
N TYR A 41 -18.90 -0.66 -5.57
CA TYR A 41 -17.93 0.07 -6.37
C TYR A 41 -16.99 -0.86 -7.14
N LEU A 42 -16.39 -1.84 -6.46
CA LEU A 42 -15.41 -2.77 -7.06
C LEU A 42 -16.10 -3.83 -7.92
N GLY A 43 -17.28 -4.30 -7.49
CA GLY A 43 -18.11 -5.22 -8.28
C GLY A 43 -18.53 -4.63 -9.62
N ALA A 44 -18.91 -3.36 -9.66
CA ALA A 44 -19.28 -2.67 -10.91
C ALA A 44 -18.09 -2.59 -11.89
N ARG A 45 -16.84 -2.42 -11.40
CA ARG A 45 -15.63 -2.41 -12.25
C ARG A 45 -15.33 -3.79 -12.81
N ALA A 46 -15.44 -4.82 -11.98
CA ALA A 46 -15.29 -6.20 -12.46
C ALA A 46 -16.35 -6.55 -13.51
N ALA A 47 -17.62 -6.20 -13.27
CA ALA A 47 -18.71 -6.36 -14.24
C ALA A 47 -18.50 -5.56 -15.53
N GLY A 48 -17.80 -4.41 -15.44
CA GLY A 48 -17.39 -3.60 -16.60
C GLY A 48 -16.21 -4.19 -17.39
N GLY A 49 -15.68 -5.36 -16.98
CA GLY A 49 -14.69 -6.12 -17.74
C GLY A 49 -13.23 -5.89 -17.35
N PHE A 50 -12.91 -5.23 -16.23
CA PHE A 50 -11.53 -5.20 -15.73
C PHE A 50 -11.06 -6.61 -15.38
N GLY A 51 -9.91 -7.01 -15.94
CA GLY A 51 -9.32 -8.33 -15.70
C GLY A 51 -8.67 -8.47 -14.31
N LEU A 52 -8.15 -7.37 -13.76
CA LEU A 52 -7.57 -7.28 -12.43
C LEU A 52 -8.16 -6.06 -11.72
N VAL A 53 -8.71 -6.25 -10.53
CA VAL A 53 -9.39 -5.17 -9.79
C VAL A 53 -8.74 -5.03 -8.42
N PHE A 54 -8.22 -3.84 -8.15
CA PHE A 54 -7.70 -3.45 -6.85
C PHE A 54 -8.69 -2.55 -6.12
N PRO A 55 -8.86 -2.69 -4.80
CA PRO A 55 -9.36 -1.61 -3.96
C PRO A 55 -8.31 -0.48 -3.86
N GLU A 56 -8.54 0.46 -2.95
CA GLU A 56 -7.52 1.42 -2.55
C GLU A 56 -6.28 0.76 -1.94
N GLN A 57 -5.23 1.55 -1.66
CA GLN A 57 -4.15 1.09 -0.78
C GLN A 57 -4.74 0.68 0.57
N VAL A 58 -4.50 -0.55 0.98
CA VAL A 58 -4.97 -1.12 2.23
C VAL A 58 -3.87 -1.03 3.27
N ALA A 59 -4.15 -0.33 4.38
CA ALA A 59 -3.16 -0.10 5.43
C ALA A 59 -2.90 -1.37 6.24
N ILE A 60 -1.62 -1.63 6.53
CA ILE A 60 -1.16 -2.80 7.30
C ILE A 60 -1.13 -2.56 8.82
N THR A 61 -1.28 -1.30 9.23
CA THR A 61 -1.42 -0.84 10.62
C THR A 61 -2.36 0.37 10.65
N PRO A 62 -2.98 0.70 11.81
CA PRO A 62 -3.86 1.87 11.91
C PRO A 62 -3.19 3.18 11.47
N GLU A 63 -1.95 3.41 11.90
CA GLU A 63 -1.17 4.60 11.54
C GLU A 63 -0.59 4.56 10.12
N GLY A 64 -0.70 3.42 9.45
CA GLY A 64 -0.33 3.26 8.04
C GLY A 64 -1.32 3.84 7.05
N ARG A 65 -2.47 4.34 7.51
CA ARG A 65 -3.49 5.00 6.68
C ARG A 65 -3.08 6.41 6.25
N THR A 66 -3.69 6.92 5.18
CA THR A 66 -3.63 8.35 4.85
C THR A 66 -4.58 9.13 5.76
N THR A 67 -5.82 8.67 5.90
CA THR A 67 -6.88 9.26 6.72
C THR A 67 -7.56 8.20 7.58
N THR A 68 -8.34 8.61 8.56
CA THR A 68 -9.13 7.68 9.40
C THR A 68 -10.18 6.89 8.62
N THR A 69 -10.48 7.29 7.39
CA THR A 69 -11.49 6.66 6.53
C THR A 69 -10.90 5.80 5.41
N CYS A 70 -9.61 5.49 5.45
CA CYS A 70 -8.98 4.55 4.53
C CYS A 70 -9.18 3.09 4.96
N ALA A 71 -9.21 2.19 3.98
CA ALA A 71 -9.28 0.76 4.22
C ALA A 71 -8.00 0.22 4.88
N GLY A 72 -8.16 -0.85 5.66
CA GLY A 72 -7.07 -1.53 6.35
C GLY A 72 -7.31 -3.03 6.47
N ILE A 73 -6.24 -3.76 6.79
CA ILE A 73 -6.27 -5.21 7.03
C ILE A 73 -5.31 -5.60 8.16
N TRP A 74 -5.22 -4.75 9.19
CA TRP A 74 -4.37 -4.95 10.37
C TRP A 74 -5.01 -5.82 11.46
N ASN A 75 -6.31 -6.12 11.35
CA ASN A 75 -7.08 -6.91 12.29
C ASN A 75 -7.92 -7.98 11.59
N ASP A 76 -8.17 -9.11 12.24
CA ASP A 76 -8.89 -10.25 11.67
C ASP A 76 -10.38 -9.92 11.43
N ASP A 77 -10.98 -9.01 12.20
CA ASP A 77 -12.36 -8.55 12.02
C ASP A 77 -12.58 -7.74 10.73
N GLN A 78 -11.51 -7.39 10.02
CA GLN A 78 -11.56 -6.73 8.72
C GLN A 78 -11.66 -7.74 7.56
N ILE A 79 -11.32 -9.03 7.78
CA ILE A 79 -11.30 -10.08 6.75
C ILE A 79 -12.66 -10.23 6.07
N GLU A 80 -13.76 -10.20 6.82
CA GLU A 80 -15.11 -10.40 6.27
C GLU A 80 -15.47 -9.40 5.18
N GLY A 81 -15.24 -8.11 5.41
CA GLY A 81 -15.48 -7.05 4.42
C GLY A 81 -14.67 -7.27 3.13
N HIS A 82 -13.40 -7.60 3.28
CA HIS A 82 -12.53 -7.95 2.15
C HIS A 82 -12.98 -9.22 1.41
N ALA A 83 -13.43 -10.24 2.13
CA ALA A 83 -13.93 -11.49 1.54
C ALA A 83 -15.19 -11.25 0.69
N ARG A 84 -16.10 -10.37 1.12
CA ARG A 84 -17.26 -9.95 0.32
C ARG A 84 -16.82 -9.27 -0.98
N VAL A 85 -15.83 -8.38 -0.92
CA VAL A 85 -15.27 -7.70 -2.09
C VAL A 85 -14.62 -8.70 -3.06
N THR A 86 -13.77 -9.60 -2.57
CA THR A 86 -13.13 -10.60 -3.45
C THR A 86 -14.14 -11.54 -4.09
N SER A 87 -15.19 -11.92 -3.36
CA SER A 87 -16.27 -12.77 -3.85
C SER A 87 -17.02 -12.13 -5.02
N ILE A 88 -17.39 -10.85 -4.90
CA ILE A 88 -18.12 -10.17 -6.00
C ILE A 88 -17.23 -9.98 -7.22
N ILE A 89 -15.94 -9.62 -7.04
CA ILE A 89 -14.99 -9.47 -8.15
C ILE A 89 -14.86 -10.78 -8.94
N LYS A 90 -14.68 -11.91 -8.24
CA LYS A 90 -14.60 -13.24 -8.87
C LYS A 90 -15.88 -13.62 -9.59
N ARG A 91 -17.04 -13.38 -8.98
CA ARG A 91 -18.34 -13.65 -9.62
C ARG A 91 -18.54 -12.86 -10.91
N MET A 92 -17.98 -11.65 -11.01
CA MET A 92 -18.03 -10.80 -12.19
C MET A 92 -16.90 -11.11 -13.21
N GLY A 93 -16.10 -12.15 -12.98
CA GLY A 93 -15.05 -12.63 -13.90
C GLY A 93 -13.70 -11.93 -13.77
N GLY A 94 -13.52 -11.01 -12.83
CA GLY A 94 -12.24 -10.36 -12.55
C GLY A 94 -11.38 -11.13 -11.54
N VAL A 95 -10.09 -10.82 -11.51
CA VAL A 95 -9.15 -11.30 -10.50
C VAL A 95 -9.01 -10.25 -9.39
N PRO A 96 -9.26 -10.58 -8.11
CA PRO A 96 -9.09 -9.63 -7.02
C PRO A 96 -7.60 -9.46 -6.67
N GLY A 97 -7.12 -8.23 -6.76
CA GLY A 97 -5.82 -7.79 -6.28
C GLY A 97 -5.94 -6.95 -5.01
N ILE A 98 -4.89 -6.90 -4.20
CA ILE A 98 -4.78 -6.01 -3.05
C ILE A 98 -3.42 -5.29 -3.06
N GLN A 99 -3.42 -4.00 -2.76
CA GLN A 99 -2.20 -3.23 -2.54
C GLN A 99 -2.03 -2.97 -1.04
N LEU A 100 -1.03 -3.60 -0.43
CA LEU A 100 -0.67 -3.43 0.97
C LEU A 100 0.31 -2.27 1.11
N GLY A 101 0.08 -1.38 2.07
CA GLY A 101 0.93 -0.22 2.23
C GLY A 101 0.91 0.40 3.61
N HIS A 102 1.82 1.35 3.77
CA HIS A 102 1.95 2.22 4.94
C HIS A 102 2.40 3.60 4.47
N THR A 103 1.60 4.62 4.73
CA THR A 103 1.85 5.98 4.21
C THR A 103 3.08 6.65 4.82
N GLY A 104 3.53 6.14 5.98
CA GLY A 104 4.68 6.73 6.66
C GLY A 104 4.43 8.18 7.04
N ARG A 105 5.34 9.06 6.66
CA ARG A 105 5.32 10.50 6.96
C ARG A 105 4.30 11.31 6.13
N LYS A 106 3.49 10.66 5.30
CA LYS A 106 2.40 11.27 4.52
C LYS A 106 1.02 10.84 4.99
N GLY A 107 0.90 10.30 6.20
CA GLY A 107 -0.36 9.98 6.84
C GLY A 107 -0.90 11.11 7.70
N SER A 108 -1.92 10.80 8.49
CA SER A 108 -2.56 11.75 9.42
C SER A 108 -3.17 12.96 8.71
N GLU A 109 -4.07 12.69 7.75
CA GLU A 109 -4.77 13.71 6.97
C GLU A 109 -6.27 13.68 7.21
N LEU A 110 -6.95 14.81 6.96
CA LEU A 110 -8.40 14.81 6.79
C LEU A 110 -8.78 14.21 5.43
N PRO A 111 -9.90 13.45 5.36
CA PRO A 111 -10.47 13.05 4.08
C PRO A 111 -10.81 14.28 3.21
N PRO A 112 -10.59 14.25 1.89
CA PRO A 112 -10.79 15.40 1.01
C PRO A 112 -12.18 16.03 1.06
N HIS A 113 -13.21 15.21 1.28
CA HIS A 113 -14.59 15.69 1.42
C HIS A 113 -14.87 16.42 2.75
N LYS A 114 -13.92 16.40 3.69
CA LYS A 114 -14.00 17.13 4.98
C LYS A 114 -13.06 18.34 5.05
N GLY A 115 -12.28 18.58 4.03
CA GLY A 115 -11.47 19.79 3.92
C GLY A 115 -10.16 19.61 3.19
N VAL A 116 -9.86 20.61 2.40
CA VAL A 116 -8.54 20.90 1.86
C VAL A 116 -8.08 22.24 2.45
N ASN A 117 -6.79 22.52 2.45
CA ASN A 117 -6.31 23.85 2.82
C ASN A 117 -6.66 24.88 1.73
N GLU A 118 -6.37 26.17 2.01
CA GLU A 118 -6.65 27.27 1.07
C GLU A 118 -5.96 27.11 -0.30
N GLN A 119 -4.88 26.33 -0.36
CA GLN A 119 -4.15 26.01 -1.59
C GLN A 119 -4.70 24.77 -2.32
N GLY A 120 -5.79 24.16 -1.83
CA GLY A 120 -6.37 22.95 -2.41
C GLY A 120 -5.58 21.67 -2.08
N SER A 121 -4.59 21.73 -1.19
CA SER A 121 -3.85 20.59 -0.70
C SER A 121 -4.57 19.90 0.46
N TRP A 122 -4.27 18.64 0.67
CA TRP A 122 -4.83 17.83 1.73
C TRP A 122 -4.31 18.29 3.09
N LYS A 123 -5.21 18.45 4.04
CA LYS A 123 -4.87 19.00 5.33
C LYS A 123 -4.28 17.92 6.24
N ALA A 124 -2.98 17.99 6.49
CA ALA A 124 -2.34 17.19 7.52
C ALA A 124 -2.85 17.59 8.92
N LEU A 125 -2.96 16.61 9.80
CA LEU A 125 -3.41 16.78 11.16
C LEU A 125 -2.23 16.74 12.14
N ALA A 126 -2.28 17.57 13.13
CA ALA A 126 -1.34 17.51 14.25
C ALA A 126 -1.48 16.17 15.00
N PRO A 127 -0.40 15.63 15.58
CA PRO A 127 -0.46 14.34 16.30
C PRO A 127 -1.46 14.32 17.48
N ASP A 128 -1.74 15.46 18.10
CA ASP A 128 -2.68 15.65 19.20
C ASP A 128 -4.13 15.95 18.76
N HIS A 129 -4.35 16.06 17.44
CA HIS A 129 -5.72 16.19 16.92
C HIS A 129 -6.51 14.90 17.17
N PRO A 130 -7.84 14.96 17.52
CA PRO A 130 -8.64 13.76 17.81
C PRO A 130 -8.66 12.68 16.73
N GLN A 131 -8.41 13.06 15.47
CA GLN A 131 -8.32 12.16 14.32
C GLN A 131 -6.89 12.06 13.77
N GLY A 132 -5.91 12.68 14.44
CA GLY A 132 -4.50 12.68 14.05
C GLY A 132 -3.72 11.55 14.73
N TRP A 133 -2.51 11.35 14.27
CA TRP A 133 -1.52 10.46 14.88
C TRP A 133 -0.10 10.87 14.52
N THR A 134 0.86 10.41 15.32
CA THR A 134 2.27 10.62 15.02
C THR A 134 2.67 9.72 13.85
N CYS A 135 3.05 10.34 12.74
CA CYS A 135 3.58 9.64 11.58
C CYS A 135 4.97 9.04 11.86
N VAL A 136 5.31 7.97 11.16
CA VAL A 136 6.61 7.30 11.28
C VAL A 136 7.43 7.43 9.99
N ALA A 137 8.76 7.38 10.12
CA ALA A 137 9.68 7.46 8.99
C ALA A 137 11.00 6.75 9.32
N PRO A 138 11.88 6.46 8.33
CA PRO A 138 13.21 5.94 8.62
C PRO A 138 14.07 6.91 9.43
N SER A 139 13.88 8.22 9.25
CA SER A 139 14.58 9.30 9.96
C SER A 139 13.60 10.39 10.38
N ALA A 140 13.97 11.22 11.37
CA ALA A 140 13.14 12.34 11.88
C ALA A 140 13.05 13.49 10.87
N ILE A 141 12.64 13.20 9.63
CA ILE A 141 12.54 14.16 8.54
C ILE A 141 11.09 14.18 8.05
N PRO A 142 10.30 15.21 8.36
CA PRO A 142 8.95 15.38 7.82
C PRO A 142 8.94 15.39 6.29
N PHE A 143 7.78 15.15 5.68
CA PHE A 143 7.67 15.21 4.23
C PHE A 143 7.83 16.65 3.71
N GLY A 144 7.36 17.65 4.47
CA GLY A 144 7.36 19.06 4.10
C GLY A 144 6.00 19.55 3.62
N GLY A 145 5.89 20.85 3.35
CA GLY A 145 4.60 21.47 3.06
C GLY A 145 3.63 21.31 4.23
N ASP A 146 2.41 20.88 3.94
CA ASP A 146 1.39 20.64 4.98
C ASP A 146 1.74 19.47 5.92
N HIS A 147 2.66 18.57 5.51
CA HIS A 147 3.18 17.46 6.31
C HIS A 147 4.47 17.84 7.03
N SER A 148 4.45 18.95 7.76
CA SER A 148 5.60 19.47 8.50
C SER A 148 5.63 19.10 9.99
N TYR A 149 4.62 18.35 10.48
CA TYR A 149 4.61 17.89 11.86
C TYR A 149 5.77 16.91 12.14
N PRO A 150 6.28 16.88 13.38
CA PRO A 150 7.33 15.95 13.75
C PRO A 150 6.94 14.49 13.45
N VAL A 151 7.89 13.72 12.95
CA VAL A 151 7.73 12.29 12.69
C VAL A 151 8.61 11.47 13.62
N HIS A 152 8.12 10.32 14.04
CA HIS A 152 8.89 9.39 14.86
C HIS A 152 9.84 8.58 13.97
N PRO A 153 11.17 8.67 14.20
CA PRO A 153 12.14 7.84 13.49
C PRO A 153 12.06 6.41 14.02
N LEU A 154 11.78 5.45 13.14
CA LEU A 154 11.62 4.06 13.51
C LEU A 154 12.90 3.47 14.12
N THR A 155 12.75 2.80 15.26
CA THR A 155 13.79 1.93 15.82
C THR A 155 13.91 0.63 15.02
N ARG A 156 15.00 -0.12 15.20
CA ARG A 156 15.17 -1.45 14.59
C ARG A 156 14.07 -2.43 15.03
N ALA A 157 13.62 -2.34 16.27
CA ALA A 157 12.56 -3.21 16.78
C ALA A 157 11.22 -2.91 16.10
N GLU A 158 10.89 -1.63 15.88
CA GLU A 158 9.69 -1.20 15.16
C GLU A 158 9.76 -1.58 13.67
N ILE A 159 10.91 -1.47 13.02
CA ILE A 159 11.12 -1.97 11.65
C ILE A 159 10.78 -3.46 11.57
N LYS A 160 11.30 -4.28 12.50
CA LYS A 160 10.97 -5.71 12.55
C LYS A 160 9.50 -5.98 12.87
N ALA A 161 8.86 -5.12 13.66
CA ALA A 161 7.42 -5.22 13.90
C ALA A 161 6.62 -4.94 12.62
N LEU A 162 7.03 -3.95 11.83
CA LEU A 162 6.40 -3.65 10.53
C LEU A 162 6.55 -4.81 9.52
N HIS A 163 7.69 -5.53 9.51
CA HIS A 163 7.81 -6.74 8.67
C HIS A 163 6.74 -7.76 9.04
N ARG A 164 6.50 -7.99 10.33
CA ARG A 164 5.42 -8.88 10.79
C ARG A 164 4.04 -8.34 10.41
N SER A 165 3.80 -7.03 10.55
CA SER A 165 2.53 -6.42 10.14
C SER A 165 2.24 -6.61 8.64
N TYR A 166 3.23 -6.50 7.76
CA TYR A 166 3.08 -6.83 6.34
C TYR A 166 2.78 -8.31 6.11
N ALA A 167 3.48 -9.21 6.81
CA ALA A 167 3.25 -10.65 6.72
C ALA A 167 1.85 -11.03 7.19
N ASP A 168 1.40 -10.51 8.33
CA ASP A 168 0.06 -10.72 8.87
C ASP A 168 -1.03 -10.17 7.96
N ALA A 169 -0.81 -8.97 7.39
CA ALA A 169 -1.72 -8.38 6.41
C ALA A 169 -1.82 -9.23 5.14
N ALA A 170 -0.70 -9.78 4.66
CA ALA A 170 -0.68 -10.68 3.51
C ALA A 170 -1.42 -12.02 3.79
N ARG A 171 -1.28 -12.58 5.01
CA ARG A 171 -2.07 -13.75 5.45
C ARG A 171 -3.56 -13.44 5.41
N ARG A 172 -3.99 -12.34 6.05
CA ARG A 172 -5.40 -11.91 6.05
C ARG A 172 -5.94 -11.67 4.65
N ALA A 173 -5.13 -11.07 3.77
CA ALA A 173 -5.50 -10.87 2.38
C ALA A 173 -5.70 -12.21 1.65
N ALA A 174 -4.84 -13.20 1.89
CA ALA A 174 -5.00 -14.54 1.34
C ALA A 174 -6.27 -15.23 1.88
N ASP A 175 -6.53 -15.12 3.18
CA ASP A 175 -7.73 -15.65 3.84
C ASP A 175 -9.02 -14.99 3.31
N ALA A 176 -8.97 -13.68 3.01
CA ALA A 176 -10.05 -12.95 2.37
C ALA A 176 -10.23 -13.29 0.88
N GLY A 177 -9.33 -14.07 0.29
CA GLY A 177 -9.47 -14.60 -1.07
C GLY A 177 -8.86 -13.74 -2.18
N TYR A 178 -7.99 -12.78 -1.85
CA TYR A 178 -7.18 -12.09 -2.85
C TYR A 178 -6.21 -13.04 -3.53
N GLN A 179 -5.99 -12.80 -4.82
CA GLN A 179 -5.15 -13.64 -5.65
C GLN A 179 -3.89 -12.93 -6.15
N TRP A 180 -3.83 -11.62 -6.05
CA TRP A 180 -2.73 -10.79 -6.47
C TRP A 180 -2.37 -9.81 -5.35
N LEU A 181 -1.12 -9.81 -4.88
CA LEU A 181 -0.64 -8.90 -3.84
C LEU A 181 0.39 -7.93 -4.43
N GLU A 182 0.21 -6.66 -4.11
CA GLU A 182 1.12 -5.59 -4.45
C GLU A 182 1.57 -4.88 -3.17
N MET A 183 2.87 -4.66 -2.98
CA MET A 183 3.40 -3.84 -1.91
C MET A 183 3.63 -2.42 -2.41
N HIS A 184 3.01 -1.45 -1.74
CA HIS A 184 3.15 -0.05 -2.09
C HIS A 184 4.44 0.55 -1.52
N PHE A 185 5.48 0.63 -2.36
CA PHE A 185 6.77 1.24 -2.01
C PHE A 185 7.09 2.46 -2.89
N ALA A 186 6.06 3.26 -3.21
CA ALA A 186 6.12 4.41 -4.08
C ALA A 186 5.68 5.70 -3.37
N HIS A 187 5.50 6.77 -4.10
CA HIS A 187 4.85 8.04 -3.74
C HIS A 187 5.41 8.75 -2.50
N GLY A 188 6.64 8.42 -2.07
CA GLY A 188 7.20 8.95 -0.82
C GLY A 188 6.60 8.36 0.45
N TYR A 189 5.85 7.27 0.35
CA TYR A 189 5.33 6.50 1.47
C TYR A 189 6.44 5.75 2.20
N LEU A 190 6.13 4.95 3.21
CA LEU A 190 7.16 4.40 4.11
C LEU A 190 8.24 3.64 3.36
N GLY A 191 7.88 2.70 2.48
CA GLY A 191 8.86 1.93 1.70
C GLY A 191 9.73 2.83 0.82
N ALA A 192 9.12 3.79 0.10
CA ALA A 192 9.84 4.77 -0.69
C ALA A 192 10.77 5.66 0.15
N SER A 193 10.37 5.97 1.38
CA SER A 193 11.18 6.76 2.31
C SER A 193 12.46 6.03 2.72
N PHE A 194 12.44 4.69 2.81
CA PHE A 194 13.63 3.91 3.17
C PHE A 194 14.71 3.97 2.09
N TRP A 195 14.38 3.82 0.82
CA TRP A 195 15.42 3.84 -0.22
C TRP A 195 15.83 5.25 -0.69
N SER A 196 15.03 6.26 -0.37
CA SER A 196 15.37 7.65 -0.71
C SER A 196 16.47 8.20 0.20
N PRO A 197 17.64 8.61 -0.31
CA PRO A 197 18.68 9.22 0.51
C PRO A 197 18.26 10.58 1.08
N LEU A 198 17.21 11.23 0.51
CA LEU A 198 16.67 12.48 1.03
C LEU A 198 15.80 12.27 2.27
N ALA A 199 15.17 11.11 2.40
CA ALA A 199 14.27 10.77 3.50
C ALA A 199 14.90 9.85 4.54
N ASN A 200 15.94 9.11 4.15
CA ASN A 200 16.64 8.14 4.97
C ASN A 200 18.09 8.58 5.20
N GLN A 201 18.35 9.14 6.37
CA GLN A 201 19.66 9.54 6.84
C GLN A 201 20.14 8.65 8.01
N ARG A 202 19.66 7.40 8.07
CA ARG A 202 20.11 6.42 9.06
C ARG A 202 21.56 6.04 8.83
N THR A 203 22.26 5.70 9.93
CA THR A 203 23.65 5.25 9.95
C THR A 203 23.79 3.77 10.32
N ASP A 204 22.66 3.08 10.50
CA ASP A 204 22.62 1.64 10.76
C ASP A 204 22.41 0.82 9.46
N GLU A 205 22.12 -0.47 9.60
CA GLU A 205 21.93 -1.41 8.48
C GLU A 205 20.75 -1.10 7.56
N TYR A 206 19.89 -0.14 7.91
CA TYR A 206 18.78 0.32 7.08
C TYR A 206 19.04 1.66 6.38
N GLY A 207 20.26 2.21 6.47
CA GLY A 207 20.62 3.50 5.88
C GLY A 207 22.03 3.55 5.34
N GLY A 208 22.44 4.72 4.81
CA GLY A 208 23.74 4.91 4.17
C GLY A 208 23.82 4.34 2.76
N SER A 209 24.39 3.16 2.56
CA SER A 209 24.56 2.57 1.22
C SER A 209 23.22 2.27 0.53
N PHE A 210 23.23 2.12 -0.78
CA PHE A 210 22.05 1.75 -1.55
C PHE A 210 21.48 0.41 -1.09
N GLU A 211 22.34 -0.58 -0.86
CA GLU A 211 21.97 -1.91 -0.39
C GLU A 211 21.26 -1.85 0.96
N ASN A 212 21.78 -1.05 1.89
CA ASN A 212 21.16 -0.86 3.19
C ASN A 212 19.80 -0.17 3.10
N ARG A 213 19.67 0.84 2.23
CA ARG A 213 18.38 1.50 2.01
C ARG A 213 17.33 0.61 1.33
N CYS A 214 17.76 -0.37 0.54
CA CYS A 214 16.89 -1.38 -0.06
C CYS A 214 16.52 -2.52 0.93
N ARG A 215 17.17 -2.63 2.07
CA ARG A 215 16.99 -3.73 3.03
C ARG A 215 15.56 -3.85 3.52
N PHE A 216 14.94 -2.75 3.98
CA PHE A 216 13.56 -2.77 4.48
C PHE A 216 12.58 -3.34 3.45
N PRO A 217 12.47 -2.82 2.21
CA PRO A 217 11.53 -3.37 1.25
C PRO A 217 11.85 -4.82 0.85
N LEU A 218 13.12 -5.24 0.83
CA LEU A 218 13.49 -6.62 0.53
C LEU A 218 13.13 -7.58 1.67
N GLU A 219 13.32 -7.18 2.92
CA GLU A 219 12.92 -7.98 4.09
C GLU A 219 11.40 -8.09 4.21
N VAL A 220 10.65 -7.03 3.90
CA VAL A 220 9.18 -7.11 3.77
C VAL A 220 8.78 -8.13 2.71
N ALA A 221 9.42 -8.06 1.53
CA ALA A 221 9.16 -9.00 0.45
C ALA A 221 9.38 -10.45 0.86
N ALA A 222 10.51 -10.71 1.53
CA ALA A 222 10.85 -12.04 2.02
C ALA A 222 9.83 -12.53 3.06
N ALA A 223 9.46 -11.71 4.05
CA ALA A 223 8.49 -12.05 5.08
C ALA A 223 7.10 -12.35 4.50
N VAL A 224 6.65 -11.56 3.52
CA VAL A 224 5.39 -11.82 2.82
C VAL A 224 5.47 -13.12 2.02
N ALA A 225 6.57 -13.36 1.28
CA ALA A 225 6.77 -14.57 0.49
C ALA A 225 6.76 -15.84 1.36
N GLU A 226 7.43 -15.80 2.51
CA GLU A 226 7.45 -16.89 3.47
C GLU A 226 6.05 -17.19 4.02
N THR A 227 5.28 -16.16 4.32
CA THR A 227 3.95 -16.28 4.93
C THR A 227 2.91 -16.88 3.98
N ILE A 228 2.87 -16.44 2.72
CA ILE A 228 1.83 -16.87 1.78
C ILE A 228 2.29 -17.93 0.78
N GLY A 229 3.55 -18.35 0.86
CA GLY A 229 4.20 -19.28 -0.06
C GLY A 229 4.75 -18.57 -1.31
N ALA A 230 5.97 -18.97 -1.73
CA ALA A 230 6.68 -18.35 -2.85
C ALA A 230 5.93 -18.46 -4.20
N ASP A 231 5.03 -19.44 -4.33
CA ASP A 231 4.21 -19.64 -5.52
C ASP A 231 3.04 -18.66 -5.61
N ARG A 232 2.67 -17.99 -4.52
CA ARG A 232 1.65 -16.95 -4.50
C ARG A 232 2.27 -15.61 -4.89
N ARG A 233 1.51 -14.80 -5.57
CA ARG A 233 1.99 -13.69 -6.41
C ARG A 233 2.21 -12.44 -5.61
N GLN A 234 3.44 -11.99 -5.65
CA GLN A 234 3.85 -10.73 -5.06
C GLN A 234 4.36 -9.81 -6.17
N PHE A 235 3.93 -8.57 -6.11
CA PHE A 235 4.38 -7.51 -7.00
C PHE A 235 4.76 -6.30 -6.16
N PHE A 236 5.73 -5.54 -6.65
CA PHE A 236 6.17 -4.31 -6.01
C PHE A 236 5.87 -3.14 -6.91
N LEU A 237 5.08 -2.18 -6.43
CA LEU A 237 4.97 -0.90 -7.07
C LEU A 237 6.16 -0.05 -6.65
N LEU A 238 7.15 0.03 -7.53
CA LEU A 238 8.30 0.90 -7.42
C LEU A 238 8.09 2.11 -8.32
N ASN A 239 7.68 3.24 -7.76
CA ASN A 239 7.58 4.47 -8.52
C ASN A 239 8.70 5.43 -8.14
N ASN A 240 9.49 5.84 -9.14
CA ASN A 240 10.51 6.85 -9.00
C ASN A 240 9.90 8.23 -9.26
N SER A 241 9.16 8.75 -8.29
CA SER A 241 8.51 10.08 -8.37
C SER A 241 9.49 11.26 -8.22
N TYR A 242 10.78 10.99 -8.13
CA TYR A 242 11.80 12.03 -8.11
C TYR A 242 12.39 12.23 -9.50
N PRO A 243 12.70 13.48 -9.91
CA PRO A 243 13.38 13.75 -11.16
C PRO A 243 14.70 12.96 -11.21
N PRO A 244 15.15 12.52 -12.38
CA PRO A 244 16.25 11.58 -12.52
C PRO A 244 17.55 12.17 -11.99
N LEU A 245 17.91 11.82 -10.78
CA LEU A 245 19.33 11.81 -10.42
C LEU A 245 19.95 10.71 -11.27
N GLN A 246 20.95 11.07 -12.03
CA GLN A 246 21.64 10.27 -13.06
C GLN A 246 21.64 8.75 -12.79
N LYS A 247 21.11 7.99 -13.74
CA LYS A 247 20.89 6.56 -13.71
C LYS A 247 22.14 5.75 -13.38
N PRO A 248 22.03 4.73 -12.50
CA PRO A 248 22.51 3.41 -12.87
C PRO A 248 21.35 2.64 -13.53
N ARG A 249 21.59 2.08 -14.68
CA ARG A 249 20.66 1.16 -15.34
C ARG A 249 20.56 -0.12 -14.51
N LEU A 250 19.48 -0.31 -13.79
CA LEU A 250 19.11 -1.63 -13.29
C LEU A 250 18.27 -2.29 -14.38
N ASN A 251 18.90 -3.23 -15.09
CA ASN A 251 18.18 -4.23 -15.85
C ASN A 251 17.50 -5.16 -14.83
N MET A 252 16.21 -4.99 -14.63
CA MET A 252 15.40 -5.98 -13.91
C MET A 252 14.51 -6.69 -14.92
N PHE A 253 14.77 -7.97 -15.05
CA PHE A 253 13.96 -8.94 -15.76
C PHE A 253 12.69 -9.33 -14.98
#